data_f9e9908219e5c2020c1ed6bc05f95cb5
#
_entry.id   f9e9908219e5c2020c1ed6bc05f95cb5
#
_cell.length_a   1.000
_cell.length_b   1.000
_cell.length_c   1.000
_cell.angle_alpha   90.00
_cell.angle_beta   90.00
_cell.angle_gamma   90.00
#
_symmetry.space_group_name_H-M   'P 1'
#
loop_
_entity.id
_entity.type
_entity.pdbx_description
1 polymer ?
#
loop_
_entity_poly.entity_id
_entity_poly.type
_entity_poly.pdbx_seq_one_letter_code
_entity_poly.pdbx_strand_id
1 'polypeptide(L)'
;MGKKDGRRFEVELDWYYVSKETLWRWVLLLLGAAVLVSGGIYWWLHRGEDVAGKARSEIAAAEELLAKGKTAPGASRAREEIAAAAEKLEAARGDYAAARYAEALKEAVEARQLALRITSGTGTIRHDAAIMELGGRVEVQRASRATWEAARVGMKLYEGDFLKTGANGLAEVMAVDGTFYRIKPETLFEVHRGQAIAGSGEGAPTRQSEIKFIVGTVDINTGEGSRSIVKTDAATADIASRSTVGVDVDPSKTTGVSTYRGKVTLSTESGSVTLGDRERVVARLGAGGLGEKTKLPDPPRPLAPDDTAVYDLNRREPVTLKWTPVPEAGKYRLQIARSRLFIPDSIVIVDDRPRPEAVVTVTEQGAFYWRIATLGKGNVVSEWSPTRRFKVLAGGQRSGGPDTTPPELVLQRPQVNGTLVILMGRSEPGSAVSVNGEPADVDASGNFKKVISFDREGVNVITVRAVDGAGNETLRRETVMIDLY
;
A
#
# COMPACT_ATOMS: atom_id res chain seq x y z
N MET A 1 -26.67 87.16 12.19
CA MET A 1 -28.11 87.32 12.39
C MET A 1 -28.79 86.17 11.73
N GLY A 2 -29.36 85.21 12.45
CA GLY A 2 -29.99 84.02 11.89
C GLY A 2 -30.31 82.99 12.99
N LYS A 3 -31.51 83.03 13.47
CA LYS A 3 -32.10 82.29 14.57
C LYS A 3 -31.97 80.76 14.37
N LYS A 4 -31.55 80.06 15.42
CA LYS A 4 -31.71 78.60 15.59
C LYS A 4 -33.13 78.30 16.02
N ASP A 5 -33.90 77.60 15.20
CA ASP A 5 -35.15 76.97 15.58
C ASP A 5 -34.85 75.59 16.21
N GLY A 6 -35.06 75.54 17.50
CA GLY A 6 -35.06 74.28 18.24
C GLY A 6 -36.42 73.57 18.14
N ARG A 7 -36.54 72.46 17.42
CA ARG A 7 -37.72 71.58 17.48
C ARG A 7 -37.65 70.78 18.78
N ARG A 8 -38.57 71.10 19.69
CA ARG A 8 -38.87 70.24 20.82
C ARG A 8 -39.76 69.06 20.32
N PHE A 9 -39.23 67.84 20.53
CA PHE A 9 -40.07 66.65 20.43
C PHE A 9 -40.90 66.57 21.75
N GLU A 10 -42.17 66.77 21.67
CA GLU A 10 -43.09 66.36 22.72
C GLU A 10 -43.44 64.88 22.55
N VAL A 11 -43.03 64.08 23.55
CA VAL A 11 -43.47 62.69 23.65
C VAL A 11 -44.70 62.68 24.48
N GLU A 12 -45.89 62.54 23.84
CA GLU A 12 -47.14 62.24 24.56
C GLU A 12 -47.04 60.78 25.07
N LEU A 13 -46.97 60.63 26.39
CA LEU A 13 -47.08 59.37 27.08
C LEU A 13 -48.56 59.19 27.41
N ASP A 14 -49.25 58.35 26.62
CA ASP A 14 -50.60 57.92 26.95
C ASP A 14 -50.55 56.98 28.18
N TRP A 15 -51.04 57.49 29.31
CA TRP A 15 -51.17 56.74 30.55
C TRP A 15 -52.40 55.79 30.46
N TYR A 16 -52.15 54.49 30.14
CA TYR A 16 -53.17 53.48 30.31
C TYR A 16 -53.44 53.23 31.80
N TYR A 17 -54.64 53.59 32.26
CA TYR A 17 -55.11 53.29 33.62
C TYR A 17 -55.46 51.80 33.69
N VAL A 18 -54.55 50.94 34.14
CA VAL A 18 -54.87 49.54 34.39
C VAL A 18 -55.41 49.40 35.77
N SER A 19 -56.67 48.88 35.90
CA SER A 19 -57.27 48.65 37.20
C SER A 19 -56.45 47.66 38.04
N LYS A 20 -56.36 47.85 39.35
CA LYS A 20 -55.67 46.96 40.28
C LYS A 20 -56.03 45.47 40.06
N GLU A 21 -57.31 45.21 39.78
CA GLU A 21 -57.82 43.86 39.56
C GLU A 21 -57.24 43.24 38.25
N THR A 22 -57.09 44.00 37.20
CA THR A 22 -56.54 43.59 35.94
C THR A 22 -55.00 43.30 36.07
N LEU A 23 -54.30 44.16 36.82
CA LEU A 23 -52.88 43.96 37.11
C LEU A 23 -52.68 42.68 37.92
N TRP A 24 -53.46 42.42 38.96
CA TRP A 24 -53.39 41.20 39.75
C TRP A 24 -53.69 39.95 38.92
N ARG A 25 -54.61 40.00 37.97
CA ARG A 25 -54.96 38.91 37.07
C ARG A 25 -53.75 38.60 36.15
N TRP A 26 -53.06 39.58 35.60
CA TRP A 26 -51.85 39.39 34.79
C TRP A 26 -50.68 38.85 35.62
N VAL A 27 -50.50 39.33 36.85
CA VAL A 27 -49.46 38.79 37.75
C VAL A 27 -49.71 37.32 38.08
N LEU A 28 -50.93 36.93 38.35
CA LEU A 28 -51.31 35.54 38.64
C LEU A 28 -51.16 34.66 37.40
N LEU A 29 -51.48 35.16 36.19
CA LEU A 29 -51.27 34.44 34.93
C LEU A 29 -49.74 34.26 34.64
N LEU A 30 -48.93 35.27 34.87
CA LEU A 30 -47.49 35.19 34.70
C LEU A 30 -46.83 34.24 35.73
N LEU A 31 -47.28 34.27 36.97
CA LEU A 31 -46.87 33.31 38.01
C LEU A 31 -47.29 31.88 37.66
N GLY A 32 -48.51 31.68 37.21
CA GLY A 32 -48.96 30.37 36.71
C GLY A 32 -48.17 29.86 35.53
N ALA A 33 -47.87 30.72 34.53
CA ALA A 33 -47.03 30.39 33.40
C ALA A 33 -45.60 30.09 33.84
N ALA A 34 -45.01 30.83 34.77
CA ALA A 34 -43.68 30.59 35.33
C ALA A 34 -43.61 29.25 36.07
N VAL A 35 -44.64 28.87 36.82
CA VAL A 35 -44.72 27.55 37.47
C VAL A 35 -44.83 26.41 36.45
N LEU A 36 -45.63 26.58 35.38
CA LEU A 36 -45.74 25.58 34.32
C LEU A 36 -44.43 25.43 33.52
N VAL A 37 -43.79 26.54 33.21
CA VAL A 37 -42.49 26.53 32.51
C VAL A 37 -41.40 25.93 33.41
N SER A 38 -41.32 26.34 34.67
CA SER A 38 -40.33 25.76 35.62
C SER A 38 -40.60 24.29 35.93
N GLY A 39 -41.88 23.90 36.03
CA GLY A 39 -42.29 22.50 36.19
C GLY A 39 -41.98 21.68 34.92
N GLY A 40 -42.20 22.24 33.75
CA GLY A 40 -41.81 21.62 32.45
C GLY A 40 -40.30 21.47 32.28
N ILE A 41 -39.52 22.50 32.64
CA ILE A 41 -38.07 22.48 32.64
C ILE A 41 -37.53 21.48 33.69
N TYR A 42 -38.09 21.49 34.90
CA TYR A 42 -37.78 20.55 35.96
C TYR A 42 -38.08 19.10 35.53
N TRP A 43 -39.25 18.84 34.91
CA TRP A 43 -39.64 17.53 34.38
C TRP A 43 -38.74 17.12 33.21
N TRP A 44 -38.33 18.05 32.32
CA TRP A 44 -37.40 17.80 31.22
C TRP A 44 -35.98 17.52 31.71
N LEU A 45 -35.48 18.29 32.71
CA LEU A 45 -34.18 18.10 33.33
C LEU A 45 -34.12 16.85 34.22
N HIS A 46 -35.24 16.45 34.83
CA HIS A 46 -35.37 15.28 35.70
C HIS A 46 -36.09 14.11 35.03
N ARG A 47 -36.32 14.19 33.75
CA ARG A 47 -36.57 13.02 32.91
C ARG A 47 -35.29 12.21 32.92
N GLY A 48 -35.04 11.53 34.04
CA GLY A 48 -33.88 10.70 34.26
C GLY A 48 -33.82 9.75 33.08
N GLU A 49 -32.85 9.99 32.22
CA GLU A 49 -32.51 8.98 31.24
C GLU A 49 -32.30 7.71 32.06
N ASP A 50 -33.11 6.71 31.80
CA ASP A 50 -32.95 5.40 32.42
C ASP A 50 -31.62 4.82 31.95
N VAL A 51 -30.49 5.31 32.54
CA VAL A 51 -29.13 4.93 32.22
C VAL A 51 -28.97 3.43 32.46
N ALA A 52 -29.65 2.89 33.46
CA ALA A 52 -29.63 1.46 33.73
C ALA A 52 -30.33 0.67 32.61
N GLY A 53 -31.52 1.13 32.16
CA GLY A 53 -32.22 0.51 31.03
C GLY A 53 -31.45 0.63 29.74
N LYS A 54 -30.82 1.78 29.46
CA LYS A 54 -29.97 1.97 28.30
C LYS A 54 -28.72 1.06 28.36
N ALA A 55 -28.04 0.97 29.48
CA ALA A 55 -26.89 0.07 29.65
C ALA A 55 -27.28 -1.38 29.40
N ARG A 56 -28.41 -1.83 29.95
CA ARG A 56 -28.91 -3.18 29.75
C ARG A 56 -29.25 -3.47 28.29
N SER A 57 -29.89 -2.54 27.58
CA SER A 57 -30.20 -2.71 26.16
C SER A 57 -28.93 -2.74 25.27
N GLU A 58 -27.93 -1.92 25.56
CA GLU A 58 -26.65 -1.92 24.83
C GLU A 58 -25.83 -3.18 25.09
N ILE A 59 -25.82 -3.72 26.32
CA ILE A 59 -25.22 -5.01 26.64
C ILE A 59 -25.86 -6.11 25.81
N ALA A 60 -27.20 -6.21 25.78
CA ALA A 60 -27.90 -7.22 25.01
C ALA A 60 -27.64 -7.10 23.49
N ALA A 61 -27.59 -5.88 22.96
CA ALA A 61 -27.27 -5.63 21.56
C ALA A 61 -25.82 -6.03 21.22
N ALA A 62 -24.87 -5.75 22.12
CA ALA A 62 -23.48 -6.15 21.94
C ALA A 62 -23.33 -7.68 21.97
N GLU A 63 -24.04 -8.37 22.85
CA GLU A 63 -24.08 -9.84 22.93
C GLU A 63 -24.58 -10.47 21.63
N GLU A 64 -25.70 -9.98 21.11
CA GLU A 64 -26.29 -10.49 19.87
C GLU A 64 -25.33 -10.30 18.68
N LEU A 65 -24.75 -9.10 18.55
CA LEU A 65 -23.80 -8.80 17.48
C LEU A 65 -22.52 -9.59 17.59
N LEU A 66 -22.00 -9.78 18.81
CA LEU A 66 -20.79 -10.59 19.04
C LEU A 66 -21.03 -12.07 18.73
N ALA A 67 -22.19 -12.59 19.08
CA ALA A 67 -22.58 -13.96 18.73
C ALA A 67 -22.65 -14.14 17.20
N LYS A 68 -23.27 -13.18 16.48
CA LYS A 68 -23.29 -13.16 15.01
C LYS A 68 -21.87 -13.04 14.44
N GLY A 69 -21.02 -12.21 15.04
CA GLY A 69 -19.62 -12.03 14.62
C GLY A 69 -18.78 -13.28 14.76
N LYS A 70 -18.99 -14.09 15.82
CA LYS A 70 -18.29 -15.37 16.04
C LYS A 70 -18.65 -16.42 14.99
N THR A 71 -19.83 -16.36 14.40
CA THR A 71 -20.32 -17.32 13.37
C THR A 71 -20.20 -16.76 11.95
N ALA A 72 -19.80 -15.49 11.79
CA ALA A 72 -19.69 -14.85 10.48
C ALA A 72 -18.56 -15.44 9.63
N PRO A 73 -18.71 -15.48 8.27
CA PRO A 73 -17.60 -15.81 7.38
C PRO A 73 -16.43 -14.86 7.62
N GLY A 74 -15.30 -15.35 8.14
CA GLY A 74 -14.15 -14.51 8.50
C GLY A 74 -13.93 -14.33 10.00
N ALA A 75 -14.74 -14.94 10.87
CA ALA A 75 -14.55 -14.91 12.33
C ALA A 75 -13.16 -15.36 12.79
N SER A 76 -12.54 -16.31 12.07
CA SER A 76 -11.16 -16.74 12.32
C SER A 76 -10.13 -15.60 12.07
N ARG A 77 -10.47 -14.64 11.22
CA ARG A 77 -9.62 -13.46 10.86
C ARG A 77 -9.80 -12.30 11.83
N ALA A 78 -10.93 -12.26 12.53
CA ALA A 78 -11.29 -11.20 13.49
C ALA A 78 -11.15 -11.67 14.95
N ARG A 79 -10.25 -12.63 15.23
CA ARG A 79 -10.11 -13.21 16.58
C ARG A 79 -9.74 -12.18 17.64
N GLU A 80 -8.83 -11.27 17.31
CA GLU A 80 -8.39 -10.21 18.23
C GLU A 80 -9.52 -9.23 18.54
N GLU A 81 -10.26 -8.80 17.50
CA GLU A 81 -11.41 -7.91 17.66
C GLU A 81 -12.56 -8.60 18.38
N ILE A 82 -12.78 -9.90 18.14
CA ILE A 82 -13.75 -10.71 18.87
C ILE A 82 -13.35 -10.80 20.35
N ALA A 83 -12.05 -11.00 20.65
CA ALA A 83 -11.55 -11.04 22.01
C ALA A 83 -11.69 -9.68 22.70
N ALA A 84 -11.32 -8.59 22.02
CA ALA A 84 -11.47 -7.22 22.55
C ALA A 84 -12.94 -6.85 22.80
N ALA A 85 -13.85 -7.21 21.88
CA ALA A 85 -15.28 -6.99 22.05
C ALA A 85 -15.85 -7.82 23.22
N ALA A 86 -15.37 -9.05 23.40
CA ALA A 86 -15.77 -9.90 24.52
C ALA A 86 -15.26 -9.36 25.86
N GLU A 87 -14.02 -8.88 25.93
CA GLU A 87 -13.44 -8.24 27.12
C GLU A 87 -14.25 -7.01 27.54
N LYS A 88 -14.56 -6.12 26.60
CA LYS A 88 -15.40 -4.94 26.85
C LYS A 88 -16.81 -5.30 27.30
N LEU A 89 -17.38 -6.36 26.75
CA LEU A 89 -18.70 -6.84 27.14
C LEU A 89 -18.71 -7.40 28.57
N GLU A 90 -17.68 -8.14 28.97
CA GLU A 90 -17.53 -8.62 30.35
C GLU A 90 -17.32 -7.48 31.33
N ALA A 91 -16.52 -6.45 30.97
CA ALA A 91 -16.37 -5.24 31.78
C ALA A 91 -17.72 -4.51 31.96
N ALA A 92 -18.50 -4.36 30.89
CA ALA A 92 -19.83 -3.76 30.94
C ALA A 92 -20.79 -4.52 31.88
N ARG A 93 -20.76 -5.87 31.85
CA ARG A 93 -21.54 -6.73 32.75
C ARG A 93 -21.12 -6.56 34.21
N GLY A 94 -19.81 -6.52 34.48
CA GLY A 94 -19.26 -6.30 35.80
C GLY A 94 -19.66 -4.95 36.38
N ASP A 95 -19.57 -3.89 35.59
CA ASP A 95 -19.97 -2.55 35.98
C ASP A 95 -21.49 -2.44 36.22
N TYR A 96 -22.29 -3.08 35.38
CA TYR A 96 -23.73 -3.16 35.54
C TYR A 96 -24.12 -3.88 36.86
N ALA A 97 -23.48 -5.00 37.15
CA ALA A 97 -23.71 -5.73 38.40
C ALA A 97 -23.26 -4.95 39.64
N ALA A 98 -22.26 -4.09 39.51
CA ALA A 98 -21.76 -3.19 40.53
C ALA A 98 -22.59 -1.89 40.68
N ALA A 99 -23.71 -1.78 39.92
CA ALA A 99 -24.57 -0.58 39.83
C ALA A 99 -23.87 0.68 39.30
N ARG A 100 -22.73 0.53 38.61
CA ARG A 100 -22.03 1.61 37.88
C ARG A 100 -22.57 1.72 36.44
N TYR A 101 -23.82 2.20 36.33
CA TYR A 101 -24.57 2.17 35.07
C TYR A 101 -23.98 3.06 33.98
N ALA A 102 -23.32 4.16 34.32
CA ALA A 102 -22.69 5.06 33.35
C ALA A 102 -21.47 4.42 32.73
N GLU A 103 -20.62 3.78 33.52
CA GLU A 103 -19.46 3.01 33.08
C GLU A 103 -19.90 1.78 32.26
N ALA A 104 -20.89 1.05 32.75
CA ALA A 104 -21.48 -0.08 32.04
C ALA A 104 -22.02 0.30 30.66
N LEU A 105 -22.68 1.45 30.56
CA LEU A 105 -23.18 1.96 29.26
C LEU A 105 -22.03 2.28 28.31
N LYS A 106 -20.98 2.92 28.79
CA LYS A 106 -19.79 3.26 28.00
C LYS A 106 -19.14 1.99 27.44
N GLU A 107 -18.79 1.03 28.29
CA GLU A 107 -18.16 -0.23 27.90
C GLU A 107 -19.07 -1.06 26.98
N ALA A 108 -20.39 -1.07 27.20
CA ALA A 108 -21.34 -1.76 26.33
C ALA A 108 -21.43 -1.13 24.93
N VAL A 109 -21.41 0.20 24.81
CA VAL A 109 -21.40 0.91 23.54
C VAL A 109 -20.10 0.61 22.77
N GLU A 110 -18.94 0.59 23.46
CA GLU A 110 -17.66 0.22 22.85
C GLU A 110 -17.69 -1.23 22.35
N ALA A 111 -18.16 -2.17 23.18
CA ALA A 111 -18.32 -3.58 22.81
C ALA A 111 -19.23 -3.75 21.59
N ARG A 112 -20.37 -3.03 21.55
CA ARG A 112 -21.31 -3.05 20.42
C ARG A 112 -20.67 -2.49 19.14
N GLN A 113 -19.92 -1.40 19.24
CA GLN A 113 -19.22 -0.82 18.08
C GLN A 113 -18.17 -1.78 17.51
N LEU A 114 -17.42 -2.47 18.37
CA LEU A 114 -16.48 -3.51 17.95
C LEU A 114 -17.21 -4.68 17.29
N ALA A 115 -18.27 -5.19 17.90
CA ALA A 115 -19.08 -6.28 17.34
C ALA A 115 -19.75 -5.90 16.02
N LEU A 116 -20.22 -4.66 15.88
CA LEU A 116 -20.81 -4.15 14.63
C LEU A 116 -19.76 -4.09 13.51
N ARG A 117 -18.55 -3.66 13.80
CA ARG A 117 -17.43 -3.67 12.83
C ARG A 117 -17.12 -5.09 12.33
N ILE A 118 -17.16 -6.08 13.21
CA ILE A 118 -16.96 -7.48 12.87
C ILE A 118 -18.08 -7.98 11.95
N THR A 119 -19.35 -7.70 12.31
CA THR A 119 -20.52 -8.19 11.56
C THR A 119 -20.75 -7.46 10.24
N SER A 120 -20.42 -6.17 10.16
CA SER A 120 -20.54 -5.35 8.94
C SER A 120 -19.37 -5.55 7.96
N GLY A 121 -18.37 -6.35 8.34
CA GLY A 121 -17.14 -6.49 7.55
C GLY A 121 -16.26 -5.22 7.53
N THR A 122 -16.59 -4.21 8.34
CA THR A 122 -15.81 -2.97 8.52
C THR A 122 -14.85 -3.05 9.71
N GLY A 123 -14.80 -4.19 10.43
CA GLY A 123 -13.72 -4.49 11.37
C GLY A 123 -12.39 -4.37 10.63
N THR A 124 -11.35 -3.93 11.30
CA THR A 124 -9.98 -3.91 10.75
C THR A 124 -9.54 -5.37 10.52
N ILE A 125 -10.13 -6.02 9.50
CA ILE A 125 -9.58 -7.25 8.97
C ILE A 125 -8.22 -6.83 8.43
N ARG A 126 -7.18 -6.99 9.25
CA ARG A 126 -5.82 -6.72 8.80
C ARG A 126 -5.57 -7.66 7.63
N HIS A 127 -5.54 -7.09 6.44
CA HIS A 127 -5.09 -7.82 5.27
C HIS A 127 -3.63 -8.18 5.46
N ASP A 128 -3.23 -9.34 4.97
CA ASP A 128 -1.85 -9.81 5.08
C ASP A 128 -0.97 -9.25 3.94
N ALA A 129 -1.61 -8.93 2.81
CA ALA A 129 -0.95 -8.29 1.68
C ALA A 129 -1.94 -7.47 0.82
N ALA A 130 -1.42 -6.66 -0.10
CA ALA A 130 -2.22 -5.94 -1.08
C ALA A 130 -1.56 -5.97 -2.46
N ILE A 131 -2.36 -6.06 -3.52
CA ILE A 131 -1.89 -6.01 -4.90
C ILE A 131 -1.63 -4.54 -5.25
N MET A 132 -0.40 -4.23 -5.61
CA MET A 132 0.06 -2.88 -5.91
C MET A 132 0.02 -2.57 -7.40
N GLU A 133 0.37 -3.55 -8.23
CA GLU A 133 0.39 -3.41 -9.68
C GLU A 133 0.13 -4.75 -10.35
N LEU A 134 -0.44 -4.71 -11.53
CA LEU A 134 -0.78 -5.89 -12.33
C LEU A 134 -0.40 -5.68 -13.79
N GLY A 135 0.05 -6.76 -14.43
CA GLY A 135 0.22 -6.85 -15.86
C GLY A 135 -0.31 -8.20 -16.38
N GLY A 136 -0.97 -8.19 -17.51
CA GLY A 136 -1.51 -9.41 -18.11
C GLY A 136 -2.59 -10.11 -17.24
N ARG A 137 -2.68 -11.43 -17.37
CA ARG A 137 -3.70 -12.22 -16.66
C ARG A 137 -3.23 -12.60 -15.26
N VAL A 138 -3.93 -12.09 -14.26
CA VAL A 138 -3.72 -12.44 -12.84
C VAL A 138 -5.06 -12.75 -12.20
N GLU A 139 -5.13 -13.82 -11.44
CA GLU A 139 -6.32 -14.33 -10.80
C GLU A 139 -6.07 -14.58 -9.31
N VAL A 140 -7.08 -14.34 -8.50
CA VAL A 140 -7.08 -14.61 -7.05
C VAL A 140 -8.18 -15.61 -6.73
N GLN A 141 -7.86 -16.61 -5.90
CA GLN A 141 -8.84 -17.51 -5.29
C GLN A 141 -8.86 -17.21 -3.79
N ARG A 142 -10.04 -16.91 -3.28
CA ARG A 142 -10.22 -16.68 -1.85
C ARG A 142 -10.19 -17.98 -1.07
N ALA A 143 -9.60 -17.96 0.12
CA ALA A 143 -9.59 -19.13 1.02
C ALA A 143 -10.99 -19.71 1.27
N SER A 144 -12.02 -18.88 1.24
CA SER A 144 -13.42 -19.25 1.47
C SER A 144 -14.18 -19.72 0.23
N ARG A 145 -13.56 -19.68 -0.97
CA ARG A 145 -14.24 -19.96 -2.24
C ARG A 145 -13.35 -20.79 -3.16
N ALA A 146 -13.95 -21.72 -3.87
CA ALA A 146 -13.24 -22.53 -4.87
C ALA A 146 -13.07 -21.85 -6.24
N THR A 147 -13.67 -20.67 -6.44
CA THR A 147 -13.65 -19.96 -7.72
C THR A 147 -12.53 -18.93 -7.82
N TRP A 148 -11.91 -18.87 -8.99
CA TRP A 148 -10.95 -17.84 -9.33
C TRP A 148 -11.65 -16.56 -9.80
N GLU A 149 -11.21 -15.42 -9.32
CA GLU A 149 -11.65 -14.10 -9.76
C GLU A 149 -10.48 -13.28 -10.32
N ALA A 150 -10.77 -12.41 -11.28
CA ALA A 150 -9.74 -11.53 -11.83
C ALA A 150 -9.19 -10.60 -10.75
N ALA A 151 -7.88 -10.54 -10.63
CA ALA A 151 -7.20 -9.65 -9.70
C ALA A 151 -7.37 -8.18 -10.10
N ARG A 152 -7.33 -7.28 -9.11
CA ARG A 152 -7.42 -5.82 -9.31
C ARG A 152 -6.37 -5.12 -8.46
N VAL A 153 -5.84 -4.01 -8.97
CA VAL A 153 -4.96 -3.13 -8.18
C VAL A 153 -5.70 -2.63 -6.94
N GLY A 154 -5.02 -2.64 -5.80
CA GLY A 154 -5.61 -2.32 -4.50
C GLY A 154 -6.37 -3.47 -3.82
N MET A 155 -6.53 -4.63 -4.50
CA MET A 155 -7.18 -5.80 -3.91
C MET A 155 -6.38 -6.28 -2.70
N LYS A 156 -7.08 -6.43 -1.57
CA LYS A 156 -6.51 -6.95 -0.33
C LYS A 156 -6.46 -8.47 -0.38
N LEU A 157 -5.36 -9.04 0.06
CA LEU A 157 -5.13 -10.48 0.16
C LEU A 157 -5.07 -10.86 1.64
N TYR A 158 -5.60 -12.03 1.95
CA TYR A 158 -5.73 -12.55 3.30
C TYR A 158 -5.11 -13.95 3.40
N GLU A 159 -4.86 -14.41 4.60
CA GLU A 159 -4.39 -15.77 4.87
C GLU A 159 -5.23 -16.83 4.12
N GLY A 160 -4.55 -17.73 3.41
CA GLY A 160 -5.14 -18.78 2.62
C GLY A 160 -5.67 -18.34 1.25
N ASP A 161 -5.54 -17.05 0.87
CA ASP A 161 -5.83 -16.62 -0.49
C ASP A 161 -4.70 -17.07 -1.44
N PHE A 162 -5.08 -17.60 -2.61
CA PHE A 162 -4.14 -17.94 -3.67
C PHE A 162 -4.09 -16.85 -4.72
N LEU A 163 -2.90 -16.57 -5.23
CA LEU A 163 -2.70 -15.73 -6.41
C LEU A 163 -2.01 -16.54 -7.49
N LYS A 164 -2.56 -16.46 -8.70
CA LYS A 164 -2.05 -17.13 -9.89
C LYS A 164 -1.82 -16.14 -11.01
N THR A 165 -0.65 -16.17 -11.62
CA THR A 165 -0.33 -15.43 -12.83
C THR A 165 -0.36 -16.36 -14.04
N GLY A 166 -0.94 -15.90 -15.14
CA GLY A 166 -0.89 -16.60 -16.43
C GLY A 166 0.47 -16.45 -17.13
N ALA A 167 0.61 -17.02 -18.33
CA ALA A 167 1.83 -16.94 -19.12
C ALA A 167 2.30 -15.50 -19.45
N ASN A 168 1.35 -14.56 -19.51
CA ASN A 168 1.63 -13.12 -19.67
C ASN A 168 1.34 -12.33 -18.38
N GLY A 169 1.09 -13.01 -17.25
CA GLY A 169 0.71 -12.39 -15.99
C GLY A 169 1.91 -11.94 -15.17
N LEU A 170 1.79 -10.80 -14.50
CA LEU A 170 2.73 -10.32 -13.50
C LEU A 170 1.94 -9.58 -12.41
N ALA A 171 2.31 -9.77 -11.16
CA ALA A 171 1.73 -9.03 -10.06
C ALA A 171 2.83 -8.47 -9.14
N GLU A 172 2.64 -7.25 -8.68
CA GLU A 172 3.41 -6.69 -7.59
C GLU A 172 2.53 -6.66 -6.34
N VAL A 173 2.99 -7.31 -5.30
CA VAL A 173 2.24 -7.49 -4.04
C VAL A 173 3.09 -6.97 -2.89
N MET A 174 2.48 -6.22 -1.99
CA MET A 174 3.12 -5.74 -0.77
C MET A 174 2.46 -6.37 0.44
N ALA A 175 3.25 -7.02 1.27
CA ALA A 175 2.81 -7.51 2.56
C ALA A 175 2.73 -6.39 3.60
N VAL A 176 1.99 -6.61 4.69
CA VAL A 176 1.81 -5.59 5.75
C VAL A 176 3.09 -5.26 6.51
N ASP A 177 4.09 -6.11 6.45
CA ASP A 177 5.43 -5.87 7.01
C ASP A 177 6.32 -5.00 6.10
N GLY A 178 5.83 -4.64 4.91
CA GLY A 178 6.57 -3.89 3.90
C GLY A 178 7.42 -4.77 2.96
N THR A 179 7.35 -6.09 3.08
CA THR A 179 7.99 -6.99 2.11
C THR A 179 7.29 -6.87 0.76
N PHE A 180 8.07 -6.70 -0.28
CA PHE A 180 7.60 -6.53 -1.64
C PHE A 180 7.88 -7.79 -2.47
N TYR A 181 6.83 -8.33 -3.09
CA TYR A 181 6.88 -9.52 -3.94
C TYR A 181 6.57 -9.14 -5.37
N ARG A 182 7.48 -9.43 -6.29
CA ARG A 182 7.22 -9.37 -7.74
C ARG A 182 7.02 -10.77 -8.25
N ILE A 183 5.78 -11.13 -8.51
CA ILE A 183 5.33 -12.44 -8.93
C ILE A 183 5.33 -12.49 -10.43
N LYS A 184 6.22 -13.33 -11.01
CA LYS A 184 6.45 -13.44 -12.44
C LYS A 184 5.40 -14.32 -13.12
N PRO A 185 5.42 -14.44 -14.47
CA PRO A 185 4.49 -15.32 -15.20
C PRO A 185 4.51 -16.78 -14.71
N GLU A 186 3.39 -17.47 -14.91
CA GLU A 186 3.21 -18.90 -14.60
C GLU A 186 3.49 -19.27 -13.13
N THR A 187 3.10 -18.37 -12.23
CA THR A 187 3.35 -18.51 -10.79
C THR A 187 2.06 -18.73 -10.02
N LEU A 188 2.11 -19.64 -9.06
CA LEU A 188 1.07 -19.90 -8.07
C LEU A 188 1.66 -19.84 -6.68
N PHE A 189 1.09 -18.96 -5.84
CA PHE A 189 1.45 -18.87 -4.44
C PHE A 189 0.26 -18.66 -3.53
N GLU A 190 0.42 -19.01 -2.26
CA GLU A 190 -0.57 -18.88 -1.19
C GLU A 190 -0.07 -17.86 -0.15
N VAL A 191 -0.94 -16.94 0.23
CA VAL A 191 -0.67 -15.95 1.28
C VAL A 191 -0.85 -16.58 2.64
N HIS A 192 0.17 -16.50 3.50
CA HIS A 192 0.08 -16.88 4.89
C HIS A 192 0.22 -15.68 5.78
N ARG A 193 -0.38 -15.75 6.98
CA ARG A 193 -0.27 -14.68 7.96
C ARG A 193 1.12 -14.66 8.56
N GLY A 194 1.79 -13.53 8.42
CA GLY A 194 3.03 -13.27 9.14
C GLY A 194 2.80 -13.12 10.65
N GLN A 195 3.77 -13.54 11.45
CA GLN A 195 3.74 -13.39 12.90
C GLN A 195 4.57 -12.16 13.31
N ALA A 196 4.10 -11.42 14.32
CA ALA A 196 4.94 -10.46 15.00
C ALA A 196 5.91 -11.24 15.90
N ILE A 197 7.20 -11.17 15.63
CA ILE A 197 8.22 -11.77 16.50
C ILE A 197 8.57 -10.72 17.55
N ALA A 198 8.28 -11.01 18.82
CA ALA A 198 8.78 -10.21 19.94
C ALA A 198 10.31 -10.19 19.88
N GLY A 199 10.90 -8.99 19.69
CA GLY A 199 12.35 -8.83 19.67
C GLY A 199 12.93 -9.25 21.03
N SER A 200 13.93 -10.11 21.03
CA SER A 200 14.75 -10.41 22.21
C SER A 200 15.73 -9.24 22.41
N GLY A 201 15.27 -8.12 22.98
CA GLY A 201 16.08 -6.93 23.23
C GLY A 201 15.31 -5.62 23.01
N GLU A 202 15.89 -4.48 23.38
CA GLU A 202 15.33 -3.12 23.27
C GLU A 202 15.06 -2.62 21.80
N GLY A 203 14.87 -3.53 20.84
CA GLY A 203 14.57 -3.20 19.44
C GLY A 203 13.06 -3.28 19.13
N ALA A 204 12.63 -2.50 18.14
CA ALA A 204 11.27 -2.57 17.63
C ALA A 204 10.90 -4.01 17.20
N PRO A 205 9.65 -4.47 17.39
CA PRO A 205 9.23 -5.82 17.02
C PRO A 205 9.45 -6.04 15.53
N THR A 206 10.20 -7.09 15.17
CA THR A 206 10.42 -7.48 13.78
C THR A 206 9.11 -8.06 13.24
N ARG A 207 8.60 -7.47 12.16
CA ARG A 207 7.44 -8.00 11.46
C ARG A 207 7.90 -9.05 10.45
N GLN A 208 7.17 -10.15 10.38
CA GLN A 208 7.48 -11.27 9.49
C GLN A 208 6.29 -11.53 8.59
N SER A 209 6.53 -11.58 7.28
CA SER A 209 5.57 -12.12 6.30
C SER A 209 5.87 -13.60 6.04
N GLU A 210 4.85 -14.36 5.70
CA GLU A 210 5.00 -15.75 5.30
C GLU A 210 4.20 -16.01 4.03
N ILE A 211 4.80 -16.72 3.07
CA ILE A 211 4.14 -17.21 1.86
C ILE A 211 4.48 -18.68 1.65
N LYS A 212 3.52 -19.44 1.12
CA LYS A 212 3.78 -20.77 0.57
C LYS A 212 3.86 -20.68 -0.95
N PHE A 213 5.00 -21.04 -1.50
CA PHE A 213 5.31 -20.90 -2.91
C PHE A 213 5.25 -22.27 -3.59
N ILE A 214 4.34 -22.43 -4.55
CA ILE A 214 3.99 -23.72 -5.10
C ILE A 214 4.72 -24.01 -6.41
N VAL A 215 4.71 -23.04 -7.35
CA VAL A 215 5.39 -23.14 -8.65
C VAL A 215 5.56 -21.74 -9.24
N GLY A 216 6.62 -21.54 -10.02
CA GLY A 216 6.89 -20.32 -10.78
C GLY A 216 8.12 -19.56 -10.31
N THR A 217 8.09 -18.24 -10.35
CA THR A 217 9.22 -17.38 -9.95
C THR A 217 8.73 -16.13 -9.25
N VAL A 218 9.37 -15.77 -8.13
CA VAL A 218 9.11 -14.54 -7.38
C VAL A 218 10.41 -13.84 -7.03
N ASP A 219 10.46 -12.51 -7.23
CA ASP A 219 11.51 -11.68 -6.65
C ASP A 219 10.97 -11.03 -5.38
N ILE A 220 11.74 -11.06 -4.32
CA ILE A 220 11.37 -10.66 -2.97
C ILE A 220 12.34 -9.57 -2.51
N ASN A 221 11.78 -8.48 -1.99
CA ASN A 221 12.56 -7.39 -1.43
C ASN A 221 12.05 -7.10 -0.02
N THR A 222 12.89 -7.37 0.98
CA THR A 222 12.57 -7.09 2.39
C THR A 222 13.12 -5.73 2.77
N GLY A 223 12.27 -4.90 3.37
CA GLY A 223 12.66 -3.61 3.92
C GLY A 223 13.44 -3.72 5.23
N GLU A 224 13.73 -2.58 5.83
CA GLU A 224 14.27 -2.50 7.18
C GLU A 224 13.22 -2.97 8.20
N GLY A 225 13.65 -3.82 9.15
CA GLY A 225 12.74 -4.40 10.15
C GLY A 225 11.75 -5.44 9.63
N SER A 226 11.76 -5.76 8.31
CA SER A 226 10.95 -6.81 7.71
C SER A 226 11.71 -8.10 7.57
N ARG A 227 11.03 -9.23 7.70
CA ARG A 227 11.58 -10.58 7.47
C ARG A 227 10.55 -11.39 6.70
N SER A 228 10.97 -12.18 5.74
CA SER A 228 10.05 -13.00 4.97
C SER A 228 10.41 -14.48 5.07
N ILE A 229 9.43 -15.32 5.30
CA ILE A 229 9.56 -16.76 5.21
C ILE A 229 8.86 -17.24 3.95
N VAL A 230 9.60 -17.95 3.12
CA VAL A 230 9.11 -18.59 1.92
C VAL A 230 9.18 -20.08 2.08
N LYS A 231 8.01 -20.72 2.16
CA LYS A 231 7.90 -22.18 2.24
C LYS A 231 7.63 -22.76 0.87
N THR A 232 8.39 -23.78 0.50
CA THR A 232 8.18 -24.61 -0.69
C THR A 232 8.08 -26.08 -0.27
N ASP A 233 7.75 -26.95 -1.20
CA ASP A 233 7.73 -28.39 -0.89
C ASP A 233 9.13 -28.93 -0.59
N ALA A 234 10.21 -28.33 -1.15
CA ALA A 234 11.58 -28.82 -0.98
C ALA A 234 12.34 -28.11 0.15
N ALA A 235 11.97 -26.88 0.52
CA ALA A 235 12.77 -26.09 1.46
C ALA A 235 11.98 -24.94 2.07
N THR A 236 12.51 -24.39 3.17
CA THR A 236 12.08 -23.13 3.76
C THR A 236 13.20 -22.11 3.65
N ALA A 237 12.93 -20.99 2.99
CA ALA A 237 13.85 -19.87 2.89
C ALA A 237 13.46 -18.78 3.90
N ASP A 238 14.36 -18.48 4.81
CA ASP A 238 14.25 -17.44 5.81
C ASP A 238 15.07 -16.23 5.35
N ILE A 239 14.39 -15.19 4.90
CA ILE A 239 14.95 -14.00 4.28
C ILE A 239 15.07 -12.90 5.32
N ALA A 240 16.29 -12.49 5.63
CA ALA A 240 16.58 -11.42 6.56
C ALA A 240 16.14 -10.05 6.03
N SER A 241 16.13 -9.04 6.90
CA SER A 241 15.86 -7.66 6.50
C SER A 241 16.88 -7.13 5.49
N ARG A 242 16.50 -6.12 4.69
CA ARG A 242 17.33 -5.48 3.68
C ARG A 242 17.90 -6.46 2.64
N SER A 243 17.13 -7.47 2.28
CA SER A 243 17.54 -8.50 1.32
C SER A 243 16.76 -8.41 0.02
N THR A 244 17.45 -8.71 -1.09
CA THR A 244 16.84 -8.87 -2.42
C THR A 244 17.12 -10.30 -2.88
N VAL A 245 16.06 -11.08 -3.10
CA VAL A 245 16.11 -12.52 -3.29
C VAL A 245 15.20 -12.94 -4.44
N GLY A 246 15.68 -13.80 -5.32
CA GLY A 246 14.86 -14.52 -6.29
C GLY A 246 14.62 -15.95 -5.81
N VAL A 247 13.36 -16.40 -5.85
CA VAL A 247 12.98 -17.78 -5.60
C VAL A 247 12.30 -18.32 -6.83
N ASP A 248 12.75 -19.48 -7.30
CA ASP A 248 12.14 -20.22 -8.40
C ASP A 248 11.79 -21.64 -7.97
N VAL A 249 10.61 -22.10 -8.33
CA VAL A 249 10.16 -23.47 -8.09
C VAL A 249 9.69 -24.05 -9.42
N ASP A 250 10.32 -25.12 -9.86
CA ASP A 250 9.94 -25.80 -11.09
C ASP A 250 8.80 -26.84 -10.87
N PRO A 251 8.18 -27.36 -11.94
CA PRO A 251 7.13 -28.37 -11.80
C PRO A 251 7.59 -29.66 -11.11
N SER A 252 8.90 -29.95 -11.07
CA SER A 252 9.49 -31.09 -10.34
C SER A 252 9.69 -30.81 -8.85
N LYS A 253 9.22 -29.64 -8.37
CA LYS A 253 9.36 -29.17 -6.98
C LYS A 253 10.80 -28.85 -6.58
N THR A 254 11.69 -28.66 -7.55
CA THR A 254 13.02 -28.17 -7.27
C THR A 254 12.94 -26.67 -6.96
N THR A 255 13.54 -26.26 -5.85
CA THR A 255 13.54 -24.86 -5.39
C THR A 255 14.91 -24.25 -5.58
N GLY A 256 15.01 -23.22 -6.42
CA GLY A 256 16.21 -22.39 -6.55
C GLY A 256 16.06 -21.11 -5.73
N VAL A 257 17.11 -20.78 -4.95
CA VAL A 257 17.15 -19.52 -4.19
C VAL A 257 18.40 -18.76 -4.58
N SER A 258 18.21 -17.53 -5.07
CA SER A 258 19.25 -16.59 -5.48
C SER A 258 19.24 -15.39 -4.57
N THR A 259 20.28 -15.19 -3.78
CA THR A 259 20.43 -14.00 -2.94
C THR A 259 21.22 -12.97 -3.74
N TYR A 260 20.58 -11.93 -4.22
CA TYR A 260 21.27 -10.85 -4.94
C TYR A 260 21.97 -9.92 -3.96
N ARG A 261 21.28 -9.61 -2.84
CA ARG A 261 21.80 -8.80 -1.75
C ARG A 261 21.22 -9.28 -0.42
N GLY A 262 21.97 -9.15 0.66
CA GLY A 262 21.56 -9.47 2.00
C GLY A 262 21.83 -10.91 2.40
N LYS A 263 20.91 -11.53 3.15
CA LYS A 263 21.14 -12.84 3.75
C LYS A 263 19.87 -13.69 3.72
N VAL A 264 20.03 -14.96 3.32
CA VAL A 264 18.97 -15.97 3.36
C VAL A 264 19.49 -17.22 4.01
N THR A 265 18.71 -17.80 4.93
CA THR A 265 18.96 -19.16 5.44
C THR A 265 17.96 -20.10 4.78
N LEU A 266 18.45 -21.01 3.97
CA LEU A 266 17.67 -22.05 3.32
C LEU A 266 17.79 -23.34 4.11
N SER A 267 16.66 -23.87 4.57
CA SER A 267 16.56 -25.08 5.38
C SER A 267 15.78 -26.15 4.64
N THR A 268 16.27 -27.38 4.70
CA THR A 268 15.61 -28.60 4.21
C THR A 268 15.56 -29.64 5.34
N GLU A 269 14.93 -30.76 5.14
CA GLU A 269 14.95 -31.89 6.09
C GLU A 269 16.38 -32.40 6.35
N SER A 270 17.26 -32.29 5.36
CA SER A 270 18.63 -32.83 5.44
C SER A 270 19.67 -31.82 5.96
N GLY A 271 19.32 -30.57 6.21
CA GLY A 271 20.23 -29.55 6.72
C GLY A 271 19.87 -28.14 6.29
N SER A 272 20.76 -27.19 6.61
CA SER A 272 20.57 -25.80 6.26
C SER A 272 21.85 -25.18 5.68
N VAL A 273 21.66 -24.14 4.86
CA VAL A 273 22.74 -23.35 4.29
C VAL A 273 22.37 -21.87 4.34
N THR A 274 23.34 -21.04 4.70
CA THR A 274 23.18 -19.58 4.65
C THR A 274 23.80 -19.04 3.38
N LEU A 275 23.04 -18.25 2.63
CA LEU A 275 23.46 -17.53 1.43
C LEU A 275 23.72 -16.08 1.78
N GLY A 276 24.82 -15.54 1.30
CA GLY A 276 25.16 -14.12 1.33
C GLY A 276 24.96 -13.48 -0.06
N ASP A 277 25.51 -12.28 -0.22
CA ASP A 277 25.41 -11.52 -1.47
C ASP A 277 25.90 -12.31 -2.69
N ARG A 278 25.06 -12.34 -3.70
CA ARG A 278 25.34 -12.98 -5.00
C ARG A 278 25.63 -14.48 -4.89
N GLU A 279 24.91 -15.17 -4.03
CA GLU A 279 24.98 -16.62 -3.92
C GLU A 279 23.64 -17.26 -4.33
N ARG A 280 23.71 -18.40 -4.98
CA ARG A 280 22.58 -19.24 -5.36
C ARG A 280 22.78 -20.66 -4.87
N VAL A 281 21.70 -21.29 -4.45
CA VAL A 281 21.64 -22.71 -4.16
C VAL A 281 20.33 -23.29 -4.70
N VAL A 282 20.36 -24.59 -5.00
CA VAL A 282 19.19 -25.35 -5.43
C VAL A 282 18.90 -26.43 -4.40
N ALA A 283 17.65 -26.48 -3.91
CA ALA A 283 17.16 -27.53 -3.05
C ALA A 283 16.26 -28.49 -3.84
N ARG A 284 16.43 -29.79 -3.68
CA ARG A 284 15.62 -30.83 -4.31
C ARG A 284 14.81 -31.57 -3.27
N LEU A 285 13.59 -31.92 -3.63
CA LEU A 285 12.70 -32.69 -2.76
C LEU A 285 13.29 -34.09 -2.47
N GLY A 286 13.17 -34.54 -1.24
CA GLY A 286 13.66 -35.86 -0.81
C GLY A 286 15.16 -35.98 -0.66
N ALA A 287 15.75 -37.11 -1.02
CA ALA A 287 17.16 -37.43 -0.81
C ALA A 287 18.17 -36.53 -1.57
N GLY A 288 17.68 -35.67 -2.48
CA GLY A 288 18.52 -34.74 -3.23
C GLY A 288 19.12 -33.58 -2.41
N GLY A 289 18.46 -33.20 -1.30
CA GLY A 289 18.93 -32.21 -0.35
C GLY A 289 19.35 -30.87 -0.98
N LEU A 290 20.35 -30.24 -0.36
CA LEU A 290 20.91 -28.96 -0.80
C LEU A 290 22.05 -29.18 -1.82
N GLY A 291 21.98 -28.50 -2.96
CA GLY A 291 23.04 -28.44 -3.94
C GLY A 291 24.21 -27.55 -3.48
N GLU A 292 25.25 -27.49 -4.33
CA GLU A 292 26.42 -26.62 -4.09
C GLU A 292 26.04 -25.14 -4.28
N LYS A 293 26.67 -24.27 -3.50
CA LYS A 293 26.57 -22.83 -3.68
C LYS A 293 27.26 -22.41 -4.99
N THR A 294 26.55 -21.66 -5.78
CA THR A 294 27.02 -21.04 -7.02
C THR A 294 27.06 -19.53 -6.86
N LYS A 295 28.12 -18.89 -7.30
CA LYS A 295 28.23 -17.43 -7.29
C LYS A 295 27.50 -16.83 -8.49
N LEU A 296 26.66 -15.84 -8.23
CA LEU A 296 25.97 -15.05 -9.26
C LEU A 296 26.93 -13.98 -9.81
N PRO A 297 26.89 -13.70 -11.13
CA PRO A 297 27.65 -12.59 -11.70
C PRO A 297 27.11 -11.24 -11.23
N ASP A 298 27.95 -10.21 -11.35
CA ASP A 298 27.51 -8.82 -11.07
C ASP A 298 26.50 -8.35 -12.10
N PRO A 299 25.49 -7.57 -11.68
CA PRO A 299 24.59 -6.89 -12.60
C PRO A 299 25.33 -5.74 -13.32
N PRO A 300 25.14 -5.56 -14.64
CA PRO A 300 25.71 -4.43 -15.35
C PRO A 300 24.97 -3.14 -14.99
N ARG A 301 25.63 -1.99 -15.13
CA ARG A 301 25.01 -0.68 -14.91
C ARG A 301 24.74 -0.02 -16.26
N PRO A 302 23.50 0.40 -16.56
CA PRO A 302 23.19 1.14 -17.76
C PRO A 302 23.95 2.48 -17.80
N LEU A 303 24.55 2.82 -18.94
CA LEU A 303 25.29 4.07 -19.14
C LEU A 303 24.57 5.03 -20.10
N ALA A 304 24.07 4.49 -21.22
CA ALA A 304 23.36 5.26 -22.24
C ALA A 304 22.22 4.41 -22.86
N PRO A 305 21.14 5.05 -23.35
CA PRO A 305 20.85 6.48 -23.27
C PRO A 305 20.42 6.92 -21.87
N ASP A 306 20.33 8.24 -21.67
CA ASP A 306 19.71 8.82 -20.47
C ASP A 306 18.19 8.63 -20.50
N ASP A 307 17.55 8.64 -19.33
CA ASP A 307 16.11 8.39 -19.18
C ASP A 307 15.21 9.41 -19.90
N THR A 308 15.77 10.55 -20.27
CA THR A 308 15.09 11.62 -21.01
C THR A 308 15.35 11.58 -22.51
N ALA A 309 16.13 10.63 -23.01
CA ALA A 309 16.50 10.57 -24.44
C ALA A 309 15.28 10.39 -25.34
N VAL A 310 15.22 11.18 -26.40
CA VAL A 310 14.15 11.16 -27.42
C VAL A 310 14.78 10.96 -28.80
N TYR A 311 14.24 10.00 -29.54
CA TYR A 311 14.69 9.64 -30.89
C TYR A 311 13.61 9.94 -31.91
N ASP A 312 14.01 10.31 -33.14
CA ASP A 312 13.08 10.61 -34.20
C ASP A 312 12.77 9.35 -35.04
N LEU A 313 11.49 8.93 -35.00
CA LEU A 313 11.02 7.77 -35.74
C LEU A 313 11.16 7.96 -37.28
N ASN A 314 10.90 9.17 -37.78
CA ASN A 314 10.95 9.44 -39.22
C ASN A 314 12.36 9.33 -39.78
N ARG A 315 13.36 9.64 -38.98
CA ARG A 315 14.77 9.48 -39.33
C ARG A 315 15.28 8.07 -39.15
N ARG A 316 14.48 7.17 -38.55
CA ARG A 316 14.89 5.82 -38.14
C ARG A 316 16.20 5.84 -37.38
N GLU A 317 16.34 6.83 -36.49
CA GLU A 317 17.56 7.05 -35.74
C GLU A 317 17.84 5.83 -34.86
N PRO A 318 19.04 5.21 -34.95
CA PRO A 318 19.33 4.04 -34.15
C PRO A 318 19.58 4.42 -32.69
N VAL A 319 19.00 3.66 -31.77
CA VAL A 319 19.21 3.81 -30.33
C VAL A 319 20.43 2.99 -29.92
N THR A 320 21.49 3.67 -29.47
CA THR A 320 22.68 3.01 -28.97
C THR A 320 22.56 2.83 -27.44
N LEU A 321 22.46 1.58 -27.00
CA LEU A 321 22.40 1.20 -25.60
C LEU A 321 23.81 0.82 -25.14
N LYS A 322 24.27 1.35 -24.02
CA LYS A 322 25.59 1.05 -23.42
C LYS A 322 25.47 0.78 -21.95
N TRP A 323 26.35 -0.09 -21.46
CA TRP A 323 26.40 -0.46 -20.04
C TRP A 323 27.82 -0.78 -19.59
N THR A 324 28.04 -0.93 -18.29
CA THR A 324 29.35 -1.25 -17.76
C THR A 324 29.74 -2.70 -18.12
N PRO A 325 30.94 -2.94 -18.57
CA PRO A 325 31.44 -4.31 -18.71
C PRO A 325 31.55 -4.99 -17.34
N VAL A 326 31.16 -6.25 -17.28
CA VAL A 326 31.26 -7.08 -16.07
C VAL A 326 32.38 -8.10 -16.28
N PRO A 327 33.33 -8.21 -15.36
CA PRO A 327 34.36 -9.26 -15.41
C PRO A 327 33.69 -10.64 -15.46
N GLU A 328 34.30 -11.54 -16.25
CA GLU A 328 33.81 -12.93 -16.41
C GLU A 328 32.41 -13.09 -17.01
N ALA A 329 31.82 -12.01 -17.54
CA ALA A 329 30.56 -12.10 -18.28
C ALA A 329 30.74 -12.95 -19.54
N GLY A 330 29.95 -13.98 -19.70
CA GLY A 330 29.89 -14.73 -20.95
C GLY A 330 29.12 -13.94 -22.02
N LYS A 331 28.02 -13.40 -21.65
CA LYS A 331 27.09 -12.57 -22.47
C LYS A 331 26.28 -11.65 -21.59
N TYR A 332 25.54 -10.75 -22.22
CA TYR A 332 24.56 -9.88 -21.59
C TYR A 332 23.19 -10.12 -22.21
N ARG A 333 22.18 -10.28 -21.40
CA ARG A 333 20.79 -10.37 -21.83
C ARG A 333 20.14 -9.02 -21.78
N LEU A 334 19.81 -8.46 -22.95
CA LEU A 334 19.08 -7.21 -23.09
C LEU A 334 17.59 -7.50 -23.22
N GLN A 335 16.77 -6.73 -22.54
CA GLN A 335 15.32 -6.67 -22.75
C GLN A 335 14.89 -5.25 -22.99
N ILE A 336 14.03 -5.05 -24.00
CA ILE A 336 13.35 -3.78 -24.29
C ILE A 336 11.85 -4.07 -24.32
N ALA A 337 11.08 -3.27 -23.59
CA ALA A 337 9.65 -3.46 -23.44
C ALA A 337 8.88 -2.13 -23.52
N ARG A 338 7.59 -2.19 -23.80
CA ARG A 338 6.68 -1.05 -23.74
C ARG A 338 6.13 -0.81 -22.35
N SER A 339 6.28 -1.77 -21.44
CA SER A 339 5.89 -1.66 -20.04
C SER A 339 7.13 -1.78 -19.15
N ARG A 340 7.19 -0.96 -18.11
CA ARG A 340 8.25 -1.06 -17.09
C ARG A 340 8.22 -2.39 -16.32
N LEU A 341 7.08 -3.07 -16.33
CA LEU A 341 6.91 -4.38 -15.68
C LEU A 341 7.55 -5.51 -16.48
N PHE A 342 7.91 -5.30 -17.76
CA PHE A 342 8.45 -6.32 -18.64
C PHE A 342 7.55 -7.57 -18.70
N ILE A 343 6.23 -7.37 -18.73
CA ILE A 343 5.30 -8.47 -18.99
C ILE A 343 5.56 -9.02 -20.40
N PRO A 344 5.43 -10.34 -20.63
CA PRO A 344 5.77 -10.96 -21.90
C PRO A 344 5.23 -10.24 -23.14
N ASP A 345 3.95 -9.88 -23.13
CA ASP A 345 3.29 -9.20 -24.27
C ASP A 345 3.79 -7.77 -24.51
N SER A 346 4.50 -7.18 -23.55
CA SER A 346 5.08 -5.85 -23.70
C SER A 346 6.53 -5.88 -24.19
N ILE A 347 7.16 -7.04 -24.19
CA ILE A 347 8.56 -7.17 -24.57
C ILE A 347 8.70 -7.10 -26.09
N VAL A 348 9.47 -6.13 -26.57
CA VAL A 348 9.70 -5.88 -27.99
C VAL A 348 10.98 -6.58 -28.44
N ILE A 349 12.01 -6.58 -27.60
CA ILE A 349 13.33 -7.17 -27.91
C ILE A 349 13.84 -7.95 -26.71
N VAL A 350 14.27 -9.18 -26.98
CA VAL A 350 15.12 -9.97 -26.08
C VAL A 350 16.32 -10.40 -26.90
N ASP A 351 17.53 -10.04 -26.45
CA ASP A 351 18.74 -10.33 -27.22
C ASP A 351 19.94 -10.59 -26.29
N ASP A 352 20.71 -11.61 -26.60
CA ASP A 352 21.93 -11.98 -25.86
C ASP A 352 23.17 -11.44 -26.58
N ARG A 353 23.85 -10.47 -26.00
CA ARG A 353 24.98 -9.74 -26.57
C ARG A 353 26.31 -10.12 -25.91
N PRO A 354 27.34 -10.35 -26.70
CA PRO A 354 28.68 -10.63 -26.15
C PRO A 354 29.43 -9.37 -25.73
N ARG A 355 29.04 -8.19 -26.21
CA ARG A 355 29.65 -6.89 -25.89
C ARG A 355 28.74 -6.05 -25.00
N PRO A 356 29.30 -5.09 -24.22
CA PRO A 356 28.53 -4.24 -23.33
C PRO A 356 27.85 -3.07 -24.07
N GLU A 357 27.39 -3.32 -25.27
CA GLU A 357 26.65 -2.36 -26.10
C GLU A 357 25.69 -3.06 -27.05
N ALA A 358 24.62 -2.36 -27.45
CA ALA A 358 23.71 -2.77 -28.50
C ALA A 358 23.21 -1.56 -29.27
N VAL A 359 23.06 -1.73 -30.58
CA VAL A 359 22.39 -0.75 -31.43
C VAL A 359 21.07 -1.36 -31.86
N VAL A 360 19.97 -0.68 -31.55
CA VAL A 360 18.62 -1.14 -31.85
C VAL A 360 17.86 -0.09 -32.67
N THR A 361 17.06 -0.54 -33.61
CA THR A 361 16.14 0.34 -34.36
C THR A 361 14.72 0.02 -33.92
N VAL A 362 14.01 1.04 -33.45
CA VAL A 362 12.63 0.93 -33.04
C VAL A 362 11.77 1.52 -34.16
N THR A 363 10.75 0.78 -34.57
CA THR A 363 9.87 1.13 -35.73
C THR A 363 8.55 1.73 -35.34
N GLU A 364 8.30 1.93 -34.03
CA GLU A 364 7.05 2.44 -33.51
C GLU A 364 7.30 3.58 -32.51
N GLN A 365 6.37 4.52 -32.48
CA GLN A 365 6.41 5.61 -31.50
C GLN A 365 6.00 5.12 -30.11
N GLY A 366 6.52 5.77 -29.07
CA GLY A 366 6.17 5.53 -27.67
C GLY A 366 7.35 5.57 -26.71
N ALA A 367 7.05 5.27 -25.45
CA ALA A 367 8.07 5.06 -24.43
C ALA A 367 8.52 3.60 -24.44
N PHE A 368 9.81 3.40 -24.33
CA PHE A 368 10.44 2.09 -24.25
C PHE A 368 11.27 2.01 -22.99
N TYR A 369 11.12 0.91 -22.27
CA TYR A 369 11.88 0.58 -21.07
C TYR A 369 12.90 -0.49 -21.42
N TRP A 370 14.11 -0.39 -20.89
CA TRP A 370 15.13 -1.39 -21.13
C TRP A 370 15.89 -1.72 -19.87
N ARG A 371 16.32 -2.95 -19.78
CA ARG A 371 17.13 -3.49 -18.71
C ARG A 371 18.07 -4.56 -19.25
N ILE A 372 19.09 -4.90 -18.46
CA ILE A 372 20.13 -5.81 -18.89
C ILE A 372 20.58 -6.66 -17.70
N ALA A 373 20.94 -7.89 -17.97
CA ALA A 373 21.49 -8.81 -16.99
C ALA A 373 22.77 -9.48 -17.56
N THR A 374 23.68 -9.86 -16.69
CA THR A 374 24.84 -10.64 -17.03
C THR A 374 24.50 -12.12 -17.08
N LEU A 375 24.93 -12.82 -18.12
CA LEU A 375 24.90 -14.27 -18.23
C LEU A 375 26.32 -14.81 -17.94
N GLY A 376 26.46 -15.42 -16.77
CA GLY A 376 27.70 -16.07 -16.35
C GLY A 376 27.86 -17.50 -16.90
N LYS A 377 28.87 -18.20 -16.42
CA LYS A 377 29.10 -19.62 -16.76
C LYS A 377 27.87 -20.46 -16.38
N GLY A 378 27.50 -21.41 -17.22
CA GLY A 378 26.32 -22.25 -16.99
C GLY A 378 24.98 -21.52 -17.16
N ASN A 379 24.93 -20.38 -17.88
CA ASN A 379 23.74 -19.55 -18.07
C ASN A 379 23.12 -19.00 -16.75
N VAL A 380 23.93 -18.90 -15.71
CA VAL A 380 23.50 -18.27 -14.46
C VAL A 380 23.30 -16.78 -14.69
N VAL A 381 22.10 -16.28 -14.35
CA VAL A 381 21.69 -14.91 -14.63
C VAL A 381 21.91 -14.05 -13.38
N SER A 382 22.50 -12.86 -13.55
CA SER A 382 22.60 -11.87 -12.49
C SER A 382 21.24 -11.28 -12.12
N GLU A 383 21.18 -10.44 -11.09
CA GLU A 383 20.10 -9.47 -10.92
C GLU A 383 19.99 -8.60 -12.19
N TRP A 384 18.78 -8.19 -12.56
CA TRP A 384 18.57 -7.19 -13.61
C TRP A 384 19.13 -5.83 -13.19
N SER A 385 19.67 -5.09 -14.12
CA SER A 385 20.03 -3.69 -13.90
C SER A 385 18.82 -2.86 -13.50
N PRO A 386 19.02 -1.67 -12.91
CA PRO A 386 17.97 -0.65 -12.87
C PRO A 386 17.39 -0.43 -14.27
N THR A 387 16.05 -0.34 -14.34
CA THR A 387 15.35 -0.07 -15.61
C THR A 387 15.63 1.35 -16.06
N ARG A 388 15.94 1.53 -17.35
CA ARG A 388 16.05 2.81 -18.03
C ARG A 388 14.97 2.98 -19.09
N ARG A 389 14.73 4.23 -19.49
CA ARG A 389 13.70 4.58 -20.47
C ARG A 389 14.28 5.45 -21.57
N PHE A 390 13.74 5.33 -22.77
CA PHE A 390 13.87 6.29 -23.86
C PHE A 390 12.55 6.43 -24.59
N LYS A 391 12.38 7.51 -25.35
CA LYS A 391 11.19 7.76 -26.16
C LYS A 391 11.53 7.79 -27.62
N VAL A 392 10.58 7.35 -28.45
CA VAL A 392 10.62 7.46 -29.91
C VAL A 392 9.36 8.21 -30.33
N LEU A 393 9.53 9.34 -31.01
CA LEU A 393 8.42 10.19 -31.46
C LEU A 393 8.47 10.32 -32.98
N ALA A 394 7.29 10.31 -33.63
CA ALA A 394 7.19 10.68 -35.05
C ALA A 394 7.55 12.17 -35.19
N GLY A 395 8.56 12.48 -35.98
CA GLY A 395 9.04 13.84 -36.18
C GLY A 395 7.93 14.76 -36.65
N GLY A 396 7.74 15.88 -35.96
CA GLY A 396 6.78 16.90 -36.29
C GLY A 396 6.28 17.77 -35.13
N GLN A 397 6.53 17.40 -33.89
CA GLN A 397 6.17 18.22 -32.71
C GLN A 397 7.41 18.78 -32.00
N ARG A 398 8.33 19.39 -32.73
CA ARG A 398 9.02 20.57 -32.23
C ARG A 398 8.14 21.76 -32.59
N SER A 399 7.11 21.99 -31.77
CA SER A 399 6.33 23.24 -31.85
C SER A 399 7.31 24.40 -31.66
N GLY A 400 7.29 25.35 -32.57
CA GLY A 400 8.25 26.42 -32.68
C GLY A 400 8.34 27.27 -31.40
N GLY A 401 9.55 27.62 -31.08
CA GLY A 401 9.91 28.46 -29.94
C GLY A 401 10.39 27.69 -28.71
N PRO A 402 11.21 28.28 -27.84
CA PRO A 402 11.54 27.64 -26.56
C PRO A 402 10.27 27.54 -25.74
N ASP A 403 9.88 26.30 -25.42
CA ASP A 403 8.80 26.06 -24.47
C ASP A 403 9.29 26.54 -23.08
N THR A 404 8.59 27.50 -22.53
CA THR A 404 8.88 28.07 -21.19
C THR A 404 7.77 27.77 -20.19
N THR A 405 6.80 26.93 -20.58
CA THR A 405 5.66 26.57 -19.73
C THR A 405 6.02 25.38 -18.86
N PRO A 406 6.05 25.51 -17.51
CA PRO A 406 6.30 24.39 -16.64
C PRO A 406 5.21 23.31 -16.77
N PRO A 407 5.56 22.01 -16.65
CA PRO A 407 4.60 20.93 -16.81
C PRO A 407 3.53 20.97 -15.70
N GLU A 408 2.29 20.65 -16.07
CA GLU A 408 1.23 20.46 -15.09
C GLU A 408 1.59 19.31 -14.16
N LEU A 409 1.40 19.50 -12.86
CA LEU A 409 1.62 18.46 -11.84
C LEU A 409 0.47 18.47 -10.83
N VAL A 410 -0.34 17.42 -10.85
CA VAL A 410 -1.47 17.22 -9.95
C VAL A 410 -1.17 16.02 -9.07
N LEU A 411 -1.23 16.18 -7.74
CA LEU A 411 -1.03 15.11 -6.78
C LEU A 411 -2.38 14.68 -6.20
N GLN A 412 -2.56 13.38 -6.03
CA GLN A 412 -3.64 12.82 -5.24
C GLN A 412 -3.22 12.77 -3.77
N ARG A 413 -4.20 12.73 -2.87
CA ARG A 413 -3.93 12.61 -1.44
C ARG A 413 -3.09 11.36 -1.17
N PRO A 414 -1.92 11.49 -0.52
CA PRO A 414 -1.08 10.34 -0.20
C PRO A 414 -1.80 9.33 0.67
N GLN A 415 -1.63 8.03 0.37
CA GLN A 415 -2.15 6.94 1.19
C GLN A 415 -1.04 6.48 2.13
N VAL A 416 -1.28 6.62 3.43
CA VAL A 416 -0.30 6.24 4.47
C VAL A 416 -0.67 4.86 5.01
N ASN A 417 0.30 3.94 5.02
CA ASN A 417 0.18 2.59 5.57
C ASN A 417 1.41 2.31 6.45
N GLY A 418 1.33 2.67 7.73
CA GLY A 418 2.49 2.62 8.63
C GLY A 418 3.60 3.53 8.14
N THR A 419 4.82 3.01 7.95
CA THR A 419 5.98 3.75 7.43
C THR A 419 5.96 3.97 5.92
N LEU A 420 5.03 3.34 5.19
CA LEU A 420 4.94 3.39 3.74
C LEU A 420 3.88 4.39 3.30
N VAL A 421 4.26 5.23 2.37
CA VAL A 421 3.36 6.18 1.72
C VAL A 421 3.27 5.88 0.24
N ILE A 422 2.05 5.71 -0.25
CA ILE A 422 1.76 5.58 -1.67
C ILE A 422 1.36 6.96 -2.18
N LEU A 423 2.20 7.54 -2.99
CA LEU A 423 1.93 8.78 -3.69
C LEU A 423 1.51 8.48 -5.12
N MET A 424 0.38 9.03 -5.51
CA MET A 424 -0.14 8.99 -6.88
C MET A 424 -0.33 10.40 -7.39
N GLY A 425 -0.16 10.56 -8.69
CA GLY A 425 -0.38 11.85 -9.33
C GLY A 425 -0.39 11.75 -10.84
N ARG A 426 -0.58 12.89 -11.46
CA ARG A 426 -0.53 13.05 -12.90
C ARG A 426 0.34 14.25 -13.23
N SER A 427 1.24 14.05 -14.17
CA SER A 427 2.00 15.14 -14.80
C SER A 427 1.64 15.24 -16.28
N GLU A 428 2.11 16.27 -16.93
CA GLU A 428 2.04 16.38 -18.37
C GLU A 428 2.63 15.13 -19.04
N PRO A 429 1.95 14.53 -20.04
CA PRO A 429 2.48 13.37 -20.75
C PRO A 429 3.86 13.66 -21.31
N GLY A 430 4.82 12.83 -20.92
CA GLY A 430 6.19 13.02 -21.39
C GLY A 430 7.14 13.66 -20.40
N SER A 431 6.64 14.26 -19.31
CA SER A 431 7.47 14.81 -18.26
C SER A 431 8.18 13.70 -17.46
N ALA A 432 9.36 14.00 -16.97
CA ALA A 432 10.05 13.18 -15.98
C ALA A 432 9.61 13.62 -14.58
N VAL A 433 9.17 12.68 -13.75
CA VAL A 433 8.76 12.95 -12.37
C VAL A 433 9.76 12.30 -11.42
N SER A 434 10.16 13.05 -10.39
CA SER A 434 10.93 12.50 -9.25
C SER A 434 10.24 12.82 -7.93
N VAL A 435 10.35 11.90 -6.97
CA VAL A 435 9.80 12.02 -5.63
C VAL A 435 10.94 11.88 -4.62
N ASN A 436 11.15 12.87 -3.79
CA ASN A 436 12.30 12.98 -2.87
C ASN A 436 13.65 12.76 -3.58
N GLY A 437 13.74 13.20 -4.84
CA GLY A 437 14.94 13.03 -5.67
C GLY A 437 15.05 11.69 -6.41
N GLU A 438 14.22 10.72 -6.10
CA GLU A 438 14.18 9.43 -6.80
C GLU A 438 13.20 9.47 -7.97
N PRO A 439 13.56 8.91 -9.15
CA PRO A 439 12.66 8.85 -10.29
C PRO A 439 11.37 8.11 -9.96
N ALA A 440 10.25 8.63 -10.45
CA ALA A 440 8.96 7.97 -10.49
C ALA A 440 8.62 7.57 -11.93
N ASP A 441 7.98 6.41 -12.08
CA ASP A 441 7.54 5.95 -13.39
C ASP A 441 6.26 6.67 -13.80
N VAL A 442 6.30 7.30 -14.98
CA VAL A 442 5.18 8.04 -15.56
C VAL A 442 4.67 7.28 -16.78
N ASP A 443 3.38 6.92 -16.80
CA ASP A 443 2.78 6.25 -17.94
C ASP A 443 2.58 7.19 -19.14
N ALA A 444 2.12 6.64 -20.27
CA ALA A 444 1.89 7.40 -21.50
C ALA A 444 0.83 8.51 -21.35
N SER A 445 -0.04 8.42 -20.32
CA SER A 445 -1.08 9.40 -20.01
C SER A 445 -0.63 10.44 -18.98
N GLY A 446 0.62 10.34 -18.50
CA GLY A 446 1.18 11.21 -17.50
C GLY A 446 0.94 10.78 -16.05
N ASN A 447 0.25 9.67 -15.79
CA ASN A 447 0.02 9.21 -14.42
C ASN A 447 1.28 8.56 -13.86
N PHE A 448 1.50 8.77 -12.57
CA PHE A 448 2.60 8.13 -11.85
C PHE A 448 2.16 7.64 -10.48
N LYS A 449 2.88 6.64 -9.98
CA LYS A 449 2.74 6.09 -8.64
C LYS A 449 4.11 5.81 -8.07
N LYS A 450 4.35 6.26 -6.85
CA LYS A 450 5.60 6.00 -6.13
C LYS A 450 5.28 5.53 -4.71
N VAL A 451 5.95 4.48 -4.28
CA VAL A 451 5.95 4.04 -2.89
C VAL A 451 7.19 4.62 -2.23
N ILE A 452 7.00 5.26 -1.08
CA ILE A 452 8.04 5.92 -0.31
C ILE A 452 8.04 5.30 1.08
N SER A 453 9.21 4.95 1.60
CA SER A 453 9.37 4.53 2.99
C SER A 453 9.91 5.69 3.81
N PHE A 454 9.35 5.89 5.00
CA PHE A 454 9.84 6.87 5.97
C PHE A 454 10.34 6.16 7.22
N ASP A 455 11.52 6.54 7.67
CA ASP A 455 12.17 5.96 8.85
C ASP A 455 11.83 6.73 10.14
N ARG A 456 11.08 7.83 10.02
CA ARG A 456 10.74 8.72 11.12
C ARG A 456 9.23 8.86 11.28
N GLU A 457 8.79 8.68 12.52
CA GLU A 457 7.45 9.01 12.97
C GLU A 457 7.21 10.52 12.96
N GLY A 458 5.96 10.93 12.82
CA GLY A 458 5.54 12.33 12.84
C GLY A 458 5.37 12.94 11.45
N VAL A 459 5.53 14.25 11.37
CA VAL A 459 5.31 15.01 10.14
C VAL A 459 6.50 14.86 9.19
N ASN A 460 6.23 14.30 8.02
CA ASN A 460 7.20 14.14 6.93
C ASN A 460 6.77 14.94 5.69
N VAL A 461 7.73 15.44 4.92
CA VAL A 461 7.46 16.20 3.70
C VAL A 461 7.91 15.38 2.50
N ILE A 462 7.02 15.22 1.54
CA ILE A 462 7.27 14.60 0.24
C ILE A 462 7.46 15.73 -0.78
N THR A 463 8.59 15.75 -1.46
CA THR A 463 8.86 16.69 -2.53
C THR A 463 8.72 16.00 -3.88
N VAL A 464 7.83 16.49 -4.73
CA VAL A 464 7.61 15.96 -6.09
C VAL A 464 8.03 17.02 -7.09
N ARG A 465 8.92 16.64 -8.01
CA ARG A 465 9.43 17.49 -9.08
C ARG A 465 9.07 16.85 -10.42
N ALA A 466 8.40 17.62 -11.28
CA ALA A 466 8.16 17.25 -12.66
C ALA A 466 9.01 18.13 -13.58
N VAL A 467 9.61 17.54 -14.60
CA VAL A 467 10.44 18.25 -15.61
C VAL A 467 9.94 17.83 -16.98
N ASP A 468 9.61 18.78 -17.84
CA ASP A 468 9.20 18.51 -19.23
C ASP A 468 10.40 18.24 -20.15
N GLY A 469 10.10 18.01 -21.45
CA GLY A 469 11.14 17.81 -22.47
C GLY A 469 11.96 19.05 -22.82
N ALA A 470 11.51 20.25 -22.44
CA ALA A 470 12.18 21.54 -22.63
C ALA A 470 13.07 21.92 -21.45
N GLY A 471 12.93 21.23 -20.30
CA GLY A 471 13.67 21.48 -19.09
C GLY A 471 12.95 22.41 -18.09
N ASN A 472 11.68 22.79 -18.37
CA ASN A 472 10.88 23.54 -17.41
C ASN A 472 10.47 22.61 -16.26
N GLU A 473 10.35 23.16 -15.05
CA GLU A 473 10.07 22.33 -13.89
C GLU A 473 8.91 22.86 -13.03
N THR A 474 8.14 21.90 -12.50
CA THR A 474 7.14 22.16 -11.47
C THR A 474 7.49 21.37 -10.22
N LEU A 475 7.49 22.06 -9.08
CA LEU A 475 7.74 21.49 -7.77
C LEU A 475 6.47 21.55 -6.93
N ARG A 476 6.11 20.40 -6.30
CA ARG A 476 5.03 20.28 -5.32
C ARG A 476 5.55 19.65 -4.03
N ARG A 477 4.99 20.06 -2.90
CA ARG A 477 5.29 19.48 -1.60
C ARG A 477 4.01 19.05 -0.95
N GLU A 478 3.99 17.80 -0.47
CA GLU A 478 2.91 17.22 0.30
C GLU A 478 3.40 16.87 1.70
N THR A 479 2.55 17.07 2.69
CA THR A 479 2.87 16.74 4.08
C THR A 479 2.09 15.51 4.49
N VAL A 480 2.77 14.53 5.04
CA VAL A 480 2.18 13.29 5.55
C VAL A 480 2.54 13.09 7.01
N MET A 481 1.58 12.60 7.78
CA MET A 481 1.80 12.15 9.15
C MET A 481 2.07 10.65 9.11
N ILE A 482 3.21 10.23 9.64
CA ILE A 482 3.58 8.82 9.79
C ILE A 482 3.36 8.45 11.25
N ASP A 483 2.53 7.45 11.46
CA ASP A 483 2.19 6.90 12.76
C ASP A 483 2.62 5.43 12.79
N LEU A 484 3.42 5.04 13.77
CA LEU A 484 4.01 3.70 13.87
C LEU A 484 3.20 2.73 14.74
N TYR A 485 1.93 3.11 15.07
CA TYR A 485 1.05 2.28 15.88
C TYR A 485 0.40 1.12 15.13
#